data_93bdf9b4dcd721a2602fc7d203a37e85
#
_entry.id   93bdf9b4dcd721a2602fc7d203a37e85
#
_cell.length_a   1.000
_cell.length_b   1.000
_cell.length_c   1.000
_cell.angle_alpha   90.00
_cell.angle_beta   90.00
_cell.angle_gamma   90.00
#
_symmetry.space_group_name_H-M   'P 1'
#
loop_
_entity.id
_entity.type
_entity.pdbx_description
1 polymer ?
#
loop_
_entity_poly.entity_id
_entity_poly.type
_entity_poly.pdbx_seq_one_letter_code
_entity_poly.pdbx_strand_id
1 'polypeptide(L)'
;MKSFQFKSLLLLTTLIISLPSFGQGLKAFKLKNGLSVYIWEDESKSDVFGLVGVRAGSINDPEEYTGLAHYLEHVMFKGTDKIGALNWTEEEPIYKEIIAKYDQMAEEADPAKKEAISKEINELTVKAGKLGLPNEYSNLMESMGAKGVNAGTYYDWTFYHSSFPAYQINKWLEISSQRFLHPVFRSFQSELENVYEEYNRSQDDQGRAQNQFVMEKAFEGHPYSRSIIGLPEHLKNPRLSKLIEFYEQWYVPENMVLVLVGNIKAQQISGRINAAFGRLAAKPSPERKVYQNLEIKGRKQYSAKVGFYPQVAMVFNLSLIHISEPTRHSLIS
;
A
#
# COMPACT_ATOMS: atom_id res chain seq x y z
N MET A 1 6.43 -43.76 73.62
CA MET A 1 5.56 -43.27 72.55
C MET A 1 6.19 -41.99 72.01
N LYS A 2 6.84 -42.04 70.83
CA LYS A 2 7.54 -40.92 70.22
C LYS A 2 6.65 -40.37 69.10
N SER A 3 6.24 -39.09 69.20
CA SER A 3 5.48 -38.38 68.20
C SER A 3 6.40 -38.00 67.01
N PHE A 4 6.00 -38.38 65.80
CA PHE A 4 6.65 -38.06 64.60
C PHE A 4 6.04 -36.75 64.07
N GLN A 5 6.81 -35.65 64.08
CA GLN A 5 6.39 -34.40 63.45
C GLN A 5 6.70 -34.41 61.95
N PHE A 6 5.66 -34.36 61.14
CA PHE A 6 5.76 -34.19 59.70
C PHE A 6 6.05 -32.73 59.39
N LYS A 7 7.27 -32.40 58.94
CA LYS A 7 7.59 -31.09 58.40
C LYS A 7 7.14 -31.05 56.94
N SER A 8 6.07 -30.32 56.66
CA SER A 8 5.61 -30.01 55.33
C SER A 8 6.62 -29.09 54.64
N LEU A 9 7.35 -29.65 53.65
CA LEU A 9 8.20 -28.89 52.76
C LEU A 9 7.33 -28.22 51.68
N LEU A 10 7.11 -26.92 51.83
CA LEU A 10 6.38 -26.10 50.86
C LEU A 10 7.28 -25.91 49.61
N LEU A 11 7.04 -26.68 48.56
CA LEU A 11 7.69 -26.50 47.29
C LEU A 11 7.07 -25.30 46.56
N LEU A 12 7.77 -24.18 46.65
CA LEU A 12 7.40 -22.94 45.90
C LEU A 12 7.77 -23.17 44.43
N THR A 13 6.85 -23.69 43.64
CA THR A 13 6.99 -23.71 42.16
C THR A 13 6.86 -22.29 41.63
N THR A 14 7.97 -21.64 41.40
CA THR A 14 8.05 -20.41 40.61
C THR A 14 7.62 -20.73 39.20
N LEU A 15 6.39 -20.36 38.87
CA LEU A 15 5.86 -20.34 37.50
C LEU A 15 6.62 -19.24 36.74
N ILE A 16 7.66 -19.60 36.04
CA ILE A 16 8.33 -18.70 35.10
C ILE A 16 7.36 -18.52 33.95
N ILE A 17 6.55 -17.46 34.03
CA ILE A 17 5.81 -16.97 32.87
C ILE A 17 6.86 -16.46 31.89
N SER A 18 7.20 -17.29 30.91
CA SER A 18 7.96 -16.86 29.73
C SER A 18 7.09 -15.86 28.98
N LEU A 19 7.25 -14.56 29.31
CA LEU A 19 6.78 -13.52 28.42
C LEU A 19 7.42 -13.77 27.05
N PRO A 20 6.65 -13.71 25.95
CA PRO A 20 7.24 -13.84 24.63
C PRO A 20 8.34 -12.78 24.53
N SER A 21 9.59 -13.22 24.42
CA SER A 21 10.71 -12.35 24.12
C SER A 21 10.49 -11.84 22.71
N PHE A 22 9.84 -10.70 22.58
CA PHE A 22 9.92 -9.92 21.35
C PHE A 22 11.41 -9.72 21.10
N GLY A 23 11.90 -10.21 19.95
CA GLY A 23 13.32 -10.28 19.64
C GLY A 23 14.06 -9.00 20.04
N GLN A 24 15.24 -9.13 20.65
CA GLN A 24 16.00 -8.04 21.31
C GLN A 24 16.24 -6.80 20.44
N GLY A 25 15.90 -6.81 19.12
CA GLY A 25 16.10 -5.73 18.18
C GLY A 25 14.86 -4.89 17.81
N LEU A 26 13.63 -5.34 18.13
CA LEU A 26 12.42 -4.62 17.72
C LEU A 26 12.07 -3.48 18.68
N LYS A 27 11.98 -2.26 18.15
CA LYS A 27 11.46 -1.07 18.83
C LYS A 27 10.20 -0.60 18.12
N ALA A 28 9.15 -0.29 18.89
CA ALA A 28 7.90 0.21 18.37
C ALA A 28 7.45 1.44 19.16
N PHE A 29 6.99 2.47 18.47
CA PHE A 29 6.41 3.66 19.06
C PHE A 29 5.43 4.33 18.09
N LYS A 30 4.66 5.29 18.60
CA LYS A 30 3.71 6.07 17.79
C LYS A 30 4.07 7.54 17.84
N LEU A 31 4.04 8.22 16.70
CA LEU A 31 4.22 9.67 16.64
C LEU A 31 2.96 10.39 17.14
N LYS A 32 3.10 11.67 17.49
CA LYS A 32 1.96 12.49 17.96
C LYS A 32 0.82 12.61 16.96
N ASN A 33 1.14 12.53 15.65
CA ASN A 33 0.14 12.56 14.58
C ASN A 33 -0.53 11.20 14.32
N GLY A 34 -0.16 10.16 15.06
CA GLY A 34 -0.78 8.86 14.97
C GLY A 34 -0.02 7.83 14.14
N LEU A 35 1.06 8.20 13.44
CA LEU A 35 1.87 7.26 12.65
C LEU A 35 2.54 6.22 13.55
N SER A 36 2.35 4.94 13.24
CA SER A 36 3.04 3.83 13.91
C SER A 36 4.42 3.62 13.31
N VAL A 37 5.44 3.46 14.17
CA VAL A 37 6.83 3.26 13.75
C VAL A 37 7.35 1.97 14.34
N TYR A 38 7.95 1.12 13.49
CA TYR A 38 8.62 -0.11 13.86
C TYR A 38 10.06 -0.08 13.37
N ILE A 39 11.01 -0.35 14.24
CA ILE A 39 12.44 -0.38 13.92
C ILE A 39 13.02 -1.70 14.39
N TRP A 40 13.60 -2.44 13.46
CA TRP A 40 14.41 -3.60 13.79
C TRP A 40 15.89 -3.23 13.64
N GLU A 41 16.59 -3.16 14.77
CA GLU A 41 18.01 -2.86 14.84
C GLU A 41 18.83 -4.11 14.48
N ASP A 42 19.59 -4.06 13.37
CA ASP A 42 20.47 -5.13 12.92
C ASP A 42 21.82 -4.58 12.50
N GLU A 43 22.78 -4.59 13.41
CA GLU A 43 24.14 -4.07 13.20
C GLU A 43 24.96 -4.92 12.22
N SER A 44 24.52 -6.14 11.88
CA SER A 44 25.19 -7.00 10.91
C SER A 44 25.03 -6.53 9.46
N LYS A 45 24.12 -5.58 9.21
CA LYS A 45 23.82 -5.01 7.89
C LYS A 45 24.59 -3.73 7.64
N SER A 46 24.93 -3.46 6.38
CA SER A 46 25.47 -2.15 5.94
C SER A 46 24.35 -1.20 5.56
N ASP A 47 23.24 -1.75 5.13
CA ASP A 47 22.10 -1.04 4.57
C ASP A 47 20.89 -1.05 5.52
N VAL A 48 19.97 -0.18 5.25
CA VAL A 48 18.66 -0.11 5.90
C VAL A 48 17.59 -0.39 4.85
N PHE A 49 16.67 -1.29 5.16
CA PHE A 49 15.42 -1.42 4.44
C PHE A 49 14.39 -0.51 5.09
N GLY A 50 13.80 0.39 4.29
CA GLY A 50 12.74 1.30 4.70
C GLY A 50 11.46 1.03 3.95
N LEU A 51 10.34 0.98 4.67
CA LEU A 51 9.00 0.78 4.12
C LEU A 51 8.01 1.73 4.78
N VAL A 52 7.20 2.38 3.95
CA VAL A 52 5.98 3.09 4.39
C VAL A 52 4.79 2.30 3.87
N GLY A 53 3.98 1.79 4.79
CA GLY A 53 2.75 1.07 4.48
C GLY A 53 1.53 1.93 4.78
N VAL A 54 0.51 1.81 3.94
CA VAL A 54 -0.80 2.44 4.10
C VAL A 54 -1.82 1.31 4.17
N ARG A 55 -2.67 1.30 5.17
CA ARG A 55 -3.72 0.30 5.32
C ARG A 55 -4.92 0.65 4.44
N ALA A 56 -4.66 0.76 3.13
CA ALA A 56 -5.63 0.96 2.07
C ALA A 56 -5.14 0.23 0.82
N GLY A 57 -6.04 -0.47 0.17
CA GLY A 57 -5.80 -1.23 -1.05
C GLY A 57 -7.07 -1.33 -1.87
N SER A 58 -7.14 -2.25 -2.81
CA SER A 58 -8.25 -2.35 -3.74
C SER A 58 -9.62 -2.65 -3.09
N ILE A 59 -9.66 -3.16 -1.85
CA ILE A 59 -10.91 -3.30 -1.08
C ILE A 59 -11.58 -1.94 -0.80
N ASN A 60 -10.78 -0.88 -0.78
CA ASN A 60 -11.23 0.48 -0.48
C ASN A 60 -11.62 1.25 -1.74
N ASP A 61 -11.40 0.70 -2.93
CA ASP A 61 -11.83 1.32 -4.19
C ASP A 61 -13.35 1.50 -4.20
N PRO A 62 -13.86 2.68 -4.61
CA PRO A 62 -15.28 2.84 -4.92
C PRO A 62 -15.73 1.83 -5.98
N GLU A 63 -17.00 1.43 -5.94
CA GLU A 63 -17.52 0.43 -6.87
C GLU A 63 -17.45 0.89 -8.33
N GLU A 64 -17.60 2.20 -8.55
CA GLU A 64 -17.56 2.85 -9.86
C GLU A 64 -16.15 3.26 -10.32
N TYR A 65 -15.13 3.08 -9.47
CA TYR A 65 -13.75 3.49 -9.74
C TYR A 65 -12.75 2.46 -9.23
N THR A 66 -12.90 1.19 -9.64
CA THR A 66 -11.96 0.13 -9.27
C THR A 66 -10.58 0.38 -9.87
N GLY A 67 -9.53 0.01 -9.15
CA GLY A 67 -8.14 0.21 -9.53
C GLY A 67 -7.55 1.55 -9.04
N LEU A 68 -8.31 2.38 -8.29
CA LEU A 68 -7.80 3.65 -7.77
C LEU A 68 -6.61 3.47 -6.82
N ALA A 69 -6.64 2.49 -5.94
CA ALA A 69 -5.53 2.22 -5.02
C ALA A 69 -4.23 1.89 -5.78
N HIS A 70 -4.32 1.06 -6.82
CA HIS A 70 -3.18 0.68 -7.65
C HIS A 70 -2.71 1.85 -8.51
N TYR A 71 -3.63 2.58 -9.11
CA TYR A 71 -3.28 3.75 -9.90
C TYR A 71 -2.64 4.86 -9.05
N LEU A 72 -3.13 5.08 -7.83
CA LEU A 72 -2.51 6.00 -6.88
C LEU A 72 -1.06 5.61 -6.59
N GLU A 73 -0.79 4.33 -6.42
CA GLU A 73 0.58 3.83 -6.24
C GLU A 73 1.51 4.32 -7.34
N HIS A 74 1.11 4.21 -8.61
CA HIS A 74 1.90 4.65 -9.77
C HIS A 74 2.18 6.17 -9.75
N VAL A 75 1.14 6.98 -9.54
CA VAL A 75 1.30 8.44 -9.59
C VAL A 75 2.00 9.03 -8.37
N MET A 76 2.09 8.29 -7.26
CA MET A 76 2.87 8.68 -6.09
C MET A 76 4.39 8.75 -6.33
N PHE A 77 4.88 8.28 -7.48
CA PHE A 77 6.27 8.44 -7.92
C PHE A 77 6.51 9.72 -8.75
N LYS A 78 5.45 10.46 -9.08
CA LYS A 78 5.54 11.62 -9.99
C LYS A 78 5.94 12.93 -9.31
N GLY A 79 6.20 12.86 -8.02
CA GLY A 79 6.72 13.98 -7.21
C GLY A 79 5.66 14.68 -6.37
N THR A 80 6.00 15.88 -5.95
CA THR A 80 5.24 16.67 -5.00
C THR A 80 5.27 18.15 -5.40
N ASP A 81 4.75 19.03 -4.56
CA ASP A 81 4.92 20.47 -4.68
C ASP A 81 6.40 20.94 -4.61
N LYS A 82 7.32 20.07 -4.17
CA LYS A 82 8.75 20.35 -4.00
C LYS A 82 9.64 19.45 -4.85
N ILE A 83 9.32 18.17 -4.92
CA ILE A 83 10.06 17.19 -5.73
C ILE A 83 9.38 17.11 -7.09
N GLY A 84 10.11 17.31 -8.16
CA GLY A 84 9.57 17.31 -9.51
C GLY A 84 8.94 18.65 -9.93
N ALA A 85 9.10 19.73 -9.14
CA ALA A 85 8.62 21.06 -9.46
C ALA A 85 9.78 22.05 -9.58
N LEU A 86 9.92 22.69 -10.74
CA LEU A 86 10.82 23.84 -10.93
C LEU A 86 10.21 25.11 -10.33
N ASN A 87 8.92 25.31 -10.53
CA ASN A 87 8.18 26.44 -10.00
C ASN A 87 6.72 26.03 -9.71
N TRP A 88 6.48 25.57 -8.48
CA TRP A 88 5.15 25.12 -8.08
C TRP A 88 4.11 26.25 -8.11
N THR A 89 4.49 27.48 -7.77
CA THR A 89 3.56 28.63 -7.78
C THR A 89 2.98 28.90 -9.17
N GLU A 90 3.75 28.66 -10.21
CA GLU A 90 3.27 28.78 -11.60
C GLU A 90 2.59 27.49 -12.08
N GLU A 91 3.01 26.32 -11.60
CA GLU A 91 2.45 25.02 -11.99
C GLU A 91 1.07 24.76 -11.37
N GLU A 92 0.86 25.14 -10.10
CA GLU A 92 -0.34 24.84 -9.33
C GLU A 92 -1.66 25.28 -10.02
N PRO A 93 -1.77 26.50 -10.56
CA PRO A 93 -2.99 26.91 -11.27
C PRO A 93 -3.29 26.04 -12.48
N ILE A 94 -2.25 25.66 -13.24
CA ILE A 94 -2.39 24.77 -14.42
C ILE A 94 -2.82 23.37 -13.98
N TYR A 95 -2.23 22.86 -12.90
CA TYR A 95 -2.59 21.57 -12.34
C TYR A 95 -4.07 21.52 -11.89
N LYS A 96 -4.55 22.58 -11.23
CA LYS A 96 -5.97 22.70 -10.85
C LYS A 96 -6.90 22.72 -12.05
N GLU A 97 -6.50 23.39 -13.13
CA GLU A 97 -7.26 23.41 -14.36
C GLU A 97 -7.30 22.03 -15.03
N ILE A 98 -6.19 21.29 -15.03
CA ILE A 98 -6.14 19.90 -15.52
C ILE A 98 -7.12 19.02 -14.75
N ILE A 99 -7.18 19.11 -13.40
CA ILE A 99 -8.13 18.36 -12.57
C ILE A 99 -9.58 18.66 -13.02
N ALA A 100 -9.94 19.94 -13.12
CA ALA A 100 -11.28 20.36 -13.52
C ALA A 100 -11.66 19.86 -14.93
N LYS A 101 -10.69 19.85 -15.86
CA LYS A 101 -10.90 19.33 -17.22
C LYS A 101 -11.12 17.83 -17.27
N TYR A 102 -10.42 17.04 -16.45
CA TYR A 102 -10.68 15.61 -16.33
C TYR A 102 -12.08 15.33 -15.80
N ASP A 103 -12.53 16.07 -14.78
CA ASP A 103 -13.88 15.93 -14.25
C ASP A 103 -14.94 16.32 -15.28
N GLN A 104 -14.72 17.42 -16.01
CA GLN A 104 -15.57 17.83 -17.12
C GLN A 104 -15.65 16.76 -18.21
N MET A 105 -14.49 16.18 -18.59
CA MET A 105 -14.43 15.14 -19.61
C MET A 105 -15.18 13.86 -19.19
N ALA A 106 -15.11 13.52 -17.90
CA ALA A 106 -15.79 12.32 -17.37
C ALA A 106 -17.33 12.45 -17.40
N GLU A 107 -17.87 13.68 -17.30
CA GLU A 107 -19.31 13.96 -17.33
C GLU A 107 -19.85 14.22 -18.73
N GLU A 108 -18.99 14.51 -19.70
CA GLU A 108 -19.41 14.80 -21.07
C GLU A 108 -19.86 13.51 -21.79
N ALA A 109 -21.02 13.56 -22.46
CA ALA A 109 -21.56 12.43 -23.21
C ALA A 109 -21.23 12.49 -24.71
N ASP A 110 -21.00 13.71 -25.24
CA ASP A 110 -20.71 13.93 -26.66
C ASP A 110 -19.24 13.57 -26.98
N PRO A 111 -18.98 12.58 -27.86
CA PRO A 111 -17.61 12.18 -28.21
C PRO A 111 -16.76 13.30 -28.80
N ALA A 112 -17.35 14.20 -29.61
CA ALA A 112 -16.61 15.30 -30.21
C ALA A 112 -16.17 16.33 -29.17
N LYS A 113 -17.02 16.61 -28.17
CA LYS A 113 -16.67 17.47 -27.05
C LYS A 113 -15.64 16.82 -26.13
N LYS A 114 -15.75 15.50 -25.86
CA LYS A 114 -14.71 14.76 -25.13
C LYS A 114 -13.34 14.89 -25.81
N GLU A 115 -13.29 14.75 -27.12
CA GLU A 115 -12.05 14.90 -27.87
C GLU A 115 -11.49 16.32 -27.75
N ALA A 116 -12.36 17.36 -27.80
CA ALA A 116 -11.93 18.75 -27.63
C ALA A 116 -11.35 18.97 -26.23
N ILE A 117 -12.01 18.49 -25.17
CA ILE A 117 -11.51 18.60 -23.78
C ILE A 117 -10.18 17.84 -23.64
N SER A 118 -10.04 16.67 -24.24
CA SER A 118 -8.78 15.90 -24.22
C SER A 118 -7.63 16.69 -24.85
N LYS A 119 -7.86 17.43 -25.93
CA LYS A 119 -6.86 18.31 -26.54
C LYS A 119 -6.45 19.44 -25.60
N GLU A 120 -7.42 20.06 -24.92
CA GLU A 120 -7.15 21.10 -23.91
C GLU A 120 -6.31 20.54 -22.75
N ILE A 121 -6.62 19.33 -22.24
CA ILE A 121 -5.84 18.64 -21.20
C ILE A 121 -4.39 18.42 -21.68
N ASN A 122 -4.20 17.98 -22.92
CA ASN A 122 -2.88 17.78 -23.48
C ASN A 122 -2.07 19.08 -23.57
N GLU A 123 -2.68 20.18 -24.01
CA GLU A 123 -2.03 21.49 -24.06
C GLU A 123 -1.61 21.97 -22.65
N LEU A 124 -2.50 21.83 -21.65
CA LEU A 124 -2.21 22.17 -20.28
C LEU A 124 -1.11 21.27 -19.69
N THR A 125 -1.12 19.97 -20.01
CA THR A 125 -0.10 19.02 -19.57
C THR A 125 1.27 19.36 -20.14
N VAL A 126 1.35 19.73 -21.43
CA VAL A 126 2.59 20.21 -22.04
C VAL A 126 3.08 21.50 -21.40
N LYS A 127 2.16 22.42 -21.07
CA LYS A 127 2.50 23.67 -20.37
C LYS A 127 3.01 23.41 -18.96
N ALA A 128 2.34 22.56 -18.18
CA ALA A 128 2.78 22.13 -16.83
C ALA A 128 4.13 21.41 -16.88
N GLY A 129 4.35 20.56 -17.88
CA GLY A 129 5.59 19.81 -18.05
C GLY A 129 6.85 20.67 -18.22
N LYS A 130 6.72 21.92 -18.69
CA LYS A 130 7.83 22.89 -18.73
C LYS A 130 8.22 23.42 -17.35
N LEU A 131 7.35 23.29 -16.38
CA LEU A 131 7.55 23.72 -14.99
C LEU A 131 7.91 22.56 -14.06
N GLY A 132 7.99 21.32 -14.61
CA GLY A 132 8.30 20.11 -13.89
C GLY A 132 9.67 19.53 -14.23
N LEU A 133 10.20 18.72 -13.30
CA LEU A 133 11.37 17.87 -13.48
C LEU A 133 10.93 16.41 -13.48
N PRO A 134 10.82 15.75 -14.64
CA PRO A 134 10.39 14.37 -14.68
C PRO A 134 11.39 13.45 -13.96
N ASN A 135 10.86 12.43 -13.29
CA ASN A 135 11.62 11.40 -12.58
C ASN A 135 12.54 11.91 -11.43
N GLU A 136 12.39 13.16 -10.99
CA GLU A 136 13.25 13.70 -9.92
C GLU A 136 13.21 12.85 -8.66
N TYR A 137 12.06 12.32 -8.27
CA TYR A 137 11.95 11.43 -7.11
C TYR A 137 12.89 10.21 -7.24
N SER A 138 12.84 9.52 -8.38
CA SER A 138 13.70 8.36 -8.65
C SER A 138 15.17 8.75 -8.68
N ASN A 139 15.50 9.86 -9.35
CA ASN A 139 16.86 10.38 -9.44
C ASN A 139 17.44 10.74 -8.05
N LEU A 140 16.63 11.33 -7.17
CA LEU A 140 17.02 11.62 -5.79
C LEU A 140 17.30 10.34 -5.00
N MET A 141 16.43 9.33 -5.13
CA MET A 141 16.63 8.04 -4.48
C MET A 141 17.89 7.33 -5.00
N GLU A 142 18.11 7.30 -6.30
CA GLU A 142 19.31 6.72 -6.91
C GLU A 142 20.59 7.46 -6.49
N SER A 143 20.55 8.80 -6.48
CA SER A 143 21.71 9.64 -6.07
C SER A 143 22.19 9.40 -4.65
N MET A 144 21.29 8.96 -3.77
CA MET A 144 21.64 8.58 -2.40
C MET A 144 22.06 7.11 -2.26
N GLY A 145 22.09 6.35 -3.34
CA GLY A 145 22.45 4.93 -3.36
C GLY A 145 21.32 4.01 -2.96
N ALA A 146 20.05 4.46 -3.06
CA ALA A 146 18.92 3.59 -2.81
C ALA A 146 18.77 2.54 -3.90
N LYS A 147 18.38 1.33 -3.50
CA LYS A 147 18.19 0.17 -4.37
C LYS A 147 16.81 -0.43 -4.13
N GLY A 148 16.25 -1.07 -5.17
CA GLY A 148 14.96 -1.72 -5.07
C GLY A 148 13.86 -0.74 -4.68
N VAL A 149 13.93 0.49 -5.20
CA VAL A 149 12.87 1.49 -5.03
C VAL A 149 11.64 0.98 -5.75
N ASN A 150 10.64 0.61 -4.99
CA ASN A 150 9.43 0.00 -5.54
C ASN A 150 8.22 0.25 -4.62
N ALA A 151 7.06 -0.17 -5.09
CA ALA A 151 5.82 -0.17 -4.34
C ALA A 151 4.99 -1.41 -4.71
N GLY A 152 3.89 -1.60 -4.01
CA GLY A 152 2.94 -2.65 -4.34
C GLY A 152 1.60 -2.39 -3.68
N THR A 153 0.54 -2.72 -4.41
CA THR A 153 -0.84 -2.64 -3.95
C THR A 153 -1.42 -4.05 -3.83
N TYR A 154 -2.05 -4.32 -2.69
CA TYR A 154 -2.81 -5.53 -2.40
C TYR A 154 -4.28 -5.19 -2.11
N TYR A 155 -5.05 -6.17 -1.72
CA TYR A 155 -6.45 -5.94 -1.36
C TYR A 155 -6.62 -4.97 -0.20
N ASP A 156 -5.81 -5.11 0.88
CA ASP A 156 -5.99 -4.38 2.15
C ASP A 156 -4.96 -3.28 2.38
N TRP A 157 -3.90 -3.21 1.60
CA TRP A 157 -2.77 -2.32 1.86
C TRP A 157 -1.96 -1.98 0.62
N THR A 158 -1.33 -0.82 0.67
CA THR A 158 -0.35 -0.36 -0.30
C THR A 158 0.93 -0.02 0.44
N PHE A 159 2.09 -0.33 -0.13
CA PHE A 159 3.37 -0.06 0.49
C PHE A 159 4.38 0.48 -0.51
N TYR A 160 5.33 1.26 0.01
CA TYR A 160 6.43 1.88 -0.72
C TYR A 160 7.71 1.55 0.01
N HIS A 161 8.71 1.01 -0.67
CA HIS A 161 9.93 0.56 -0.03
C HIS A 161 11.18 0.81 -0.84
N SER A 162 12.32 0.77 -0.17
CA SER A 162 13.65 0.72 -0.77
C SER A 162 14.69 0.31 0.26
N SER A 163 15.85 -0.16 -0.20
CA SER A 163 17.04 -0.32 0.62
C SER A 163 18.00 0.83 0.34
N PHE A 164 18.71 1.31 1.35
CA PHE A 164 19.64 2.43 1.22
C PHE A 164 20.79 2.33 2.25
N PRO A 165 21.97 2.93 1.99
CA PRO A 165 23.07 2.93 2.93
C PRO A 165 22.68 3.62 4.26
N ALA A 166 23.04 3.02 5.40
CA ALA A 166 22.61 3.48 6.73
C ALA A 166 22.95 4.97 7.01
N TYR A 167 24.07 5.48 6.49
CA TYR A 167 24.46 6.89 6.64
C TYR A 167 23.53 7.87 5.89
N GLN A 168 22.71 7.38 4.96
CA GLN A 168 21.75 8.19 4.20
C GLN A 168 20.36 8.28 4.85
N ILE A 169 20.19 7.76 6.05
CA ILE A 169 18.89 7.72 6.74
C ILE A 169 18.15 9.08 6.75
N ASN A 170 18.89 10.16 6.91
CA ASN A 170 18.29 11.51 6.96
C ASN A 170 17.69 11.92 5.61
N LYS A 171 18.42 11.68 4.52
CA LYS A 171 17.92 11.96 3.16
C LYS A 171 16.74 11.07 2.82
N TRP A 172 16.83 9.79 3.18
CA TRP A 172 15.74 8.87 2.94
C TRP A 172 14.46 9.28 3.67
N LEU A 173 14.57 9.64 4.96
CA LEU A 173 13.42 10.11 5.74
C LEU A 173 12.80 11.38 5.14
N GLU A 174 13.62 12.33 4.68
CA GLU A 174 13.12 13.57 4.06
C GLU A 174 12.41 13.29 2.74
N ILE A 175 13.07 12.60 1.81
CA ILE A 175 12.51 12.29 0.48
C ILE A 175 11.24 11.42 0.62
N SER A 176 11.30 10.38 1.48
CA SER A 176 10.16 9.47 1.66
C SER A 176 8.97 10.15 2.34
N SER A 177 9.20 11.01 3.35
CA SER A 177 8.10 11.74 3.99
C SER A 177 7.50 12.80 3.05
N GLN A 178 8.32 13.45 2.21
CA GLN A 178 7.85 14.46 1.27
C GLN A 178 6.84 13.89 0.29
N ARG A 179 6.99 12.62 -0.14
CA ARG A 179 6.00 11.91 -0.97
C ARG A 179 4.58 11.98 -0.40
N PHE A 180 4.43 11.94 0.92
CA PHE A 180 3.14 11.89 1.63
C PHE A 180 2.71 13.25 2.20
N LEU A 181 3.43 14.33 1.96
CA LEU A 181 3.04 15.66 2.44
C LEU A 181 2.10 16.37 1.47
N HIS A 182 2.57 16.56 0.25
CA HIS A 182 1.82 17.26 -0.79
C HIS A 182 2.11 16.63 -2.15
N PRO A 183 1.63 15.39 -2.42
CA PRO A 183 1.85 14.75 -3.71
C PRO A 183 1.16 15.53 -4.83
N VAL A 184 1.80 15.57 -5.98
CA VAL A 184 1.25 16.13 -7.21
C VAL A 184 1.22 15.02 -8.25
N PHE A 185 0.02 14.64 -8.67
CA PHE A 185 -0.18 13.49 -9.57
C PHE A 185 0.05 13.91 -11.02
N ARG A 186 1.31 14.25 -11.33
CA ARG A 186 1.74 14.60 -12.69
C ARG A 186 1.66 13.39 -13.61
N SER A 187 1.67 13.64 -14.90
CA SER A 187 1.66 12.59 -15.94
C SER A 187 0.49 11.62 -15.79
N PHE A 188 -0.65 12.12 -15.28
CA PHE A 188 -1.82 11.32 -14.99
C PHE A 188 -2.23 10.43 -16.18
N GLN A 189 -2.36 11.00 -17.39
CA GLN A 189 -2.77 10.23 -18.56
C GLN A 189 -1.75 9.14 -18.96
N SER A 190 -0.45 9.46 -18.99
CA SER A 190 0.56 8.48 -19.38
C SER A 190 0.71 7.34 -18.37
N GLU A 191 0.50 7.61 -17.08
CA GLU A 191 0.46 6.54 -16.08
C GLU A 191 -0.80 5.68 -16.19
N LEU A 192 -1.91 6.26 -16.57
CA LEU A 192 -3.12 5.50 -16.86
C LEU A 192 -2.92 4.53 -18.03
N GLU A 193 -2.24 4.98 -19.07
CA GLU A 193 -1.86 4.13 -20.21
C GLU A 193 -0.94 2.98 -19.77
N ASN A 194 0.04 3.26 -18.90
CA ASN A 194 0.91 2.23 -18.31
C ASN A 194 0.12 1.19 -17.50
N VAL A 195 -0.82 1.64 -16.67
CA VAL A 195 -1.70 0.74 -15.89
C VAL A 195 -2.58 -0.09 -16.83
N TYR A 196 -3.09 0.51 -17.91
CA TYR A 196 -3.89 -0.20 -18.90
C TYR A 196 -3.07 -1.25 -19.68
N GLU A 197 -1.82 -0.94 -20.02
CA GLU A 197 -0.90 -1.93 -20.61
C GLU A 197 -0.56 -3.04 -19.61
N GLU A 198 -0.39 -2.73 -18.33
CA GLU A 198 -0.19 -3.74 -17.28
C GLU A 198 -1.42 -4.64 -17.15
N TYR A 199 -2.62 -4.06 -17.21
CA TYR A 199 -3.85 -4.84 -17.26
C TYR A 199 -3.84 -5.82 -18.44
N ASN A 200 -3.53 -5.37 -19.64
CA ASN A 200 -3.48 -6.23 -20.83
C ASN A 200 -2.45 -7.36 -20.65
N ARG A 201 -1.22 -7.03 -20.19
CA ARG A 201 -0.19 -8.03 -19.90
C ARG A 201 -0.61 -9.03 -18.83
N SER A 202 -1.42 -8.60 -17.85
CA SER A 202 -1.92 -9.50 -16.81
C SER A 202 -2.92 -10.52 -17.34
N GLN A 203 -3.63 -10.22 -18.42
CA GLN A 203 -4.56 -11.16 -19.08
C GLN A 203 -3.80 -12.24 -19.84
N ASP A 204 -2.60 -11.94 -20.34
CA ASP A 204 -1.73 -12.90 -21.04
C ASP A 204 -0.97 -13.82 -20.05
N ASP A 205 -0.86 -13.43 -18.79
CA ASP A 205 -0.22 -14.22 -17.73
C ASP A 205 -1.19 -15.26 -17.17
N GLN A 206 -0.94 -16.53 -17.50
CA GLN A 206 -1.80 -17.65 -17.09
C GLN A 206 -1.95 -17.78 -15.56
N GLY A 207 -0.88 -17.54 -14.80
CA GLY A 207 -0.91 -17.63 -13.35
C GLY A 207 -1.81 -16.56 -12.73
N ARG A 208 -1.69 -15.34 -13.23
CA ARG A 208 -2.54 -14.20 -12.81
C ARG A 208 -3.99 -14.43 -13.20
N ALA A 209 -4.27 -14.85 -14.43
CA ALA A 209 -5.63 -15.14 -14.92
C ALA A 209 -6.30 -16.28 -14.12
N GLN A 210 -5.54 -17.33 -13.79
CA GLN A 210 -6.03 -18.42 -12.95
C GLN A 210 -6.34 -17.96 -11.53
N ASN A 211 -5.41 -17.19 -10.91
CA ASN A 211 -5.63 -16.65 -9.58
C ASN A 211 -6.84 -15.71 -9.56
N GLN A 212 -6.99 -14.84 -10.56
CA GLN A 212 -8.15 -13.96 -10.69
C GLN A 212 -9.45 -14.76 -10.76
N PHE A 213 -9.50 -15.80 -11.57
CA PHE A 213 -10.68 -16.69 -11.65
C PHE A 213 -10.99 -17.33 -10.30
N VAL A 214 -9.96 -17.80 -9.58
CA VAL A 214 -10.15 -18.38 -8.24
C VAL A 214 -10.71 -17.34 -7.27
N MET A 215 -10.14 -16.13 -7.25
CA MET A 215 -10.61 -15.05 -6.39
C MET A 215 -12.03 -14.62 -6.70
N GLU A 216 -12.40 -14.48 -7.98
CA GLU A 216 -13.76 -14.17 -8.41
C GLU A 216 -14.79 -15.19 -7.91
N LYS A 217 -14.47 -16.48 -7.97
CA LYS A 217 -15.39 -17.55 -7.55
C LYS A 217 -15.39 -17.80 -6.05
N ALA A 218 -14.23 -17.63 -5.40
CA ALA A 218 -14.11 -17.81 -3.95
C ALA A 218 -14.74 -16.64 -3.16
N PHE A 219 -14.69 -15.43 -3.72
CA PHE A 219 -15.11 -14.20 -3.07
C PHE A 219 -16.26 -13.49 -3.79
N GLU A 220 -17.14 -14.24 -4.46
CA GLU A 220 -18.31 -13.71 -5.16
C GLU A 220 -19.14 -12.78 -4.26
N GLY A 221 -19.35 -11.52 -4.67
CA GLY A 221 -20.03 -10.49 -3.89
C GLY A 221 -19.17 -9.78 -2.83
N HIS A 222 -17.91 -10.15 -2.69
CA HIS A 222 -16.95 -9.46 -1.83
C HIS A 222 -15.92 -8.68 -2.69
N PRO A 223 -15.39 -7.53 -2.26
CA PRO A 223 -14.40 -6.78 -3.05
C PRO A 223 -13.15 -7.56 -3.45
N TYR A 224 -12.79 -8.62 -2.73
CA TYR A 224 -11.67 -9.50 -3.11
C TYR A 224 -11.91 -10.28 -4.43
N SER A 225 -13.14 -10.32 -4.92
CA SER A 225 -13.42 -10.87 -6.25
C SER A 225 -12.96 -9.95 -7.39
N ARG A 226 -12.74 -8.66 -7.10
CA ARG A 226 -12.34 -7.67 -8.10
C ARG A 226 -10.82 -7.72 -8.34
N SER A 227 -10.40 -7.40 -9.57
CA SER A 227 -9.00 -7.23 -9.89
C SER A 227 -8.41 -6.03 -9.15
N ILE A 228 -7.19 -6.16 -8.61
CA ILE A 228 -6.45 -5.05 -7.97
C ILE A 228 -6.14 -3.94 -8.97
N ILE A 229 -5.85 -4.30 -10.23
CA ILE A 229 -5.58 -3.33 -11.31
C ILE A 229 -6.86 -2.54 -11.65
N GLY A 230 -8.03 -3.07 -11.34
CA GLY A 230 -9.32 -2.49 -11.69
C GLY A 230 -9.93 -3.05 -12.96
N LEU A 231 -11.08 -2.51 -13.35
CA LEU A 231 -11.81 -2.87 -14.55
C LEU A 231 -11.43 -1.93 -15.71
N PRO A 232 -11.32 -2.43 -16.94
CA PRO A 232 -10.96 -1.62 -18.11
C PRO A 232 -11.86 -0.41 -18.34
N GLU A 233 -13.17 -0.58 -18.11
CA GLU A 233 -14.16 0.49 -18.25
C GLU A 233 -13.94 1.63 -17.25
N HIS A 234 -13.48 1.34 -16.04
CA HIS A 234 -13.16 2.35 -15.02
C HIS A 234 -11.84 3.06 -15.34
N LEU A 235 -10.84 2.31 -15.85
CA LEU A 235 -9.57 2.88 -16.29
C LEU A 235 -9.72 3.80 -17.54
N LYS A 236 -10.76 3.58 -18.37
CA LYS A 236 -11.04 4.43 -19.55
C LYS A 236 -11.76 5.73 -19.23
N ASN A 237 -12.29 5.90 -18.02
CA ASN A 237 -12.99 7.13 -17.61
C ASN A 237 -12.38 7.69 -16.32
N PRO A 238 -11.11 8.11 -16.34
CA PRO A 238 -10.39 8.50 -15.16
C PRO A 238 -10.90 9.85 -14.61
N ARG A 239 -11.02 9.92 -13.27
CA ARG A 239 -11.26 11.17 -12.55
C ARG A 239 -10.12 11.47 -11.61
N LEU A 240 -9.35 12.49 -11.91
CA LEU A 240 -8.22 12.89 -11.06
C LEU A 240 -8.69 13.37 -9.68
N SER A 241 -9.84 14.02 -9.59
CA SER A 241 -10.47 14.40 -8.31
C SER A 241 -10.75 13.17 -7.42
N LYS A 242 -11.22 12.06 -7.98
CA LYS A 242 -11.47 10.82 -7.21
C LYS A 242 -10.19 10.18 -6.68
N LEU A 243 -9.10 10.29 -7.42
CA LEU A 243 -7.79 9.85 -6.95
C LEU A 243 -7.30 10.71 -5.78
N ILE A 244 -7.49 12.04 -5.87
CA ILE A 244 -7.16 12.97 -4.79
C ILE A 244 -8.02 12.67 -3.55
N GLU A 245 -9.34 12.50 -3.71
CA GLU A 245 -10.24 12.12 -2.62
C GLU A 245 -9.80 10.82 -1.93
N PHE A 246 -9.44 9.80 -2.72
CA PHE A 246 -8.95 8.54 -2.18
C PHE A 246 -7.66 8.72 -1.37
N TYR A 247 -6.71 9.51 -1.90
CA TYR A 247 -5.49 9.86 -1.17
C TYR A 247 -5.80 10.58 0.14
N GLU A 248 -6.59 11.63 0.12
CA GLU A 248 -6.92 12.45 1.30
C GLU A 248 -7.66 11.67 2.38
N GLN A 249 -8.45 10.68 1.98
CA GLN A 249 -9.20 9.82 2.88
C GLN A 249 -8.31 8.77 3.55
N TRP A 250 -7.45 8.09 2.78
CA TRP A 250 -6.78 6.87 3.24
C TRP A 250 -5.32 7.08 3.67
N TYR A 251 -4.61 8.07 3.09
CA TYR A 251 -3.19 8.32 3.37
C TYR A 251 -3.01 9.27 4.55
N VAL A 252 -3.56 8.87 5.68
CA VAL A 252 -3.52 9.62 6.94
C VAL A 252 -2.64 8.89 7.96
N PRO A 253 -1.88 9.60 8.82
CA PRO A 253 -0.88 9.00 9.70
C PRO A 253 -1.38 7.84 10.55
N GLU A 254 -2.60 7.92 11.11
CA GLU A 254 -3.17 6.83 11.90
C GLU A 254 -3.44 5.55 11.10
N ASN A 255 -3.55 5.66 9.78
CA ASN A 255 -3.74 4.56 8.86
C ASN A 255 -2.43 4.10 8.20
N MET A 256 -1.29 4.65 8.64
CA MET A 256 0.02 4.40 8.05
C MET A 256 1.00 3.80 9.05
N VAL A 257 2.01 3.14 8.52
CA VAL A 257 3.12 2.57 9.28
C VAL A 257 4.45 2.88 8.60
N LEU A 258 5.45 3.22 9.40
CA LEU A 258 6.85 3.29 8.99
C LEU A 258 7.60 2.09 9.57
N VAL A 259 8.26 1.32 8.72
CA VAL A 259 9.11 0.19 9.11
C VAL A 259 10.53 0.45 8.64
N LEU A 260 11.49 0.32 9.56
CA LEU A 260 12.91 0.43 9.27
C LEU A 260 13.64 -0.81 9.81
N VAL A 261 14.46 -1.44 8.98
CA VAL A 261 15.20 -2.64 9.34
C VAL A 261 16.66 -2.50 8.90
N GLY A 262 17.62 -2.62 9.81
CA GLY A 262 19.04 -2.57 9.45
C GLY A 262 19.93 -1.87 10.49
N ASN A 263 21.06 -1.38 10.02
CA ASN A 263 22.09 -0.78 10.88
C ASN A 263 21.73 0.64 11.31
N ILE A 264 20.77 0.75 12.19
CA ILE A 264 20.28 1.99 12.79
C ILE A 264 19.93 1.77 14.26
N LYS A 265 19.97 2.84 15.05
CA LYS A 265 19.56 2.84 16.45
C LYS A 265 18.30 3.69 16.62
N ALA A 266 17.23 3.10 17.09
CA ALA A 266 15.94 3.79 17.30
C ALA A 266 16.08 5.05 18.14
N GLN A 267 16.89 4.99 19.22
CA GLN A 267 17.15 6.13 20.08
C GLN A 267 17.78 7.33 19.35
N GLN A 268 18.63 7.07 18.35
CA GLN A 268 19.33 8.12 17.60
C GLN A 268 18.47 8.72 16.48
N ILE A 269 17.54 7.94 15.92
CA ILE A 269 16.76 8.37 14.74
C ILE A 269 15.32 8.78 15.05
N SER A 270 14.79 8.48 16.25
CA SER A 270 13.39 8.80 16.61
C SER A 270 13.06 10.30 16.46
N GLY A 271 13.95 11.19 16.87
CA GLY A 271 13.79 12.64 16.69
C GLY A 271 13.75 13.05 15.22
N ARG A 272 14.56 12.39 14.36
CA ARG A 272 14.61 12.66 12.92
C ARG A 272 13.37 12.13 12.21
N ILE A 273 12.87 10.95 12.62
CA ILE A 273 11.59 10.40 12.13
C ILE A 273 10.46 11.38 12.46
N ASN A 274 10.42 11.89 13.69
CA ASN A 274 9.41 12.86 14.08
C ASN A 274 9.55 14.19 13.31
N ALA A 275 10.76 14.66 13.02
CA ALA A 275 10.98 15.86 12.21
C ALA A 275 10.52 15.67 10.75
N ALA A 276 10.66 14.48 10.19
CA ALA A 276 10.25 14.16 8.83
C ALA A 276 8.74 13.84 8.73
N PHE A 277 8.32 12.74 9.32
CA PHE A 277 6.94 12.22 9.22
C PHE A 277 5.95 12.90 10.19
N GLY A 278 6.42 13.55 11.25
CA GLY A 278 5.56 14.31 12.15
C GLY A 278 4.94 15.56 11.52
N ARG A 279 5.43 15.98 10.34
CA ARG A 279 4.83 17.06 9.52
C ARG A 279 3.51 16.67 8.86
N LEU A 280 3.23 15.38 8.70
CA LEU A 280 1.95 14.90 8.18
C LEU A 280 0.84 15.31 9.15
N ALA A 281 -0.21 15.95 8.61
CA ALA A 281 -1.35 16.41 9.40
C ALA A 281 -2.03 15.24 10.11
N ALA A 282 -2.23 15.39 11.43
CA ALA A 282 -2.98 14.40 12.19
C ALA A 282 -4.42 14.36 11.71
N LYS A 283 -4.85 13.21 11.24
CA LYS A 283 -6.24 12.93 10.85
C LYS A 283 -6.59 11.54 11.40
N PRO A 284 -7.85 11.33 11.84
CA PRO A 284 -8.30 10.02 12.31
C PRO A 284 -8.25 8.99 11.18
N SER A 285 -8.03 7.73 11.53
CA SER A 285 -8.15 6.64 10.57
C SER A 285 -9.60 6.60 10.03
N PRO A 286 -9.78 6.47 8.71
CA PRO A 286 -11.12 6.41 8.14
C PRO A 286 -11.88 5.19 8.63
N GLU A 287 -13.20 5.33 8.73
CA GLU A 287 -14.08 4.21 9.01
C GLU A 287 -14.00 3.17 7.90
N ARG A 288 -13.93 1.89 8.29
CA ARG A 288 -13.82 0.78 7.36
C ARG A 288 -15.15 0.10 7.20
N LYS A 289 -15.53 -0.14 5.96
CA LYS A 289 -16.67 -1.02 5.66
C LYS A 289 -16.33 -2.43 6.13
N VAL A 290 -17.17 -2.99 6.97
CA VAL A 290 -17.07 -4.38 7.41
C VAL A 290 -17.85 -5.23 6.42
N TYR A 291 -17.15 -6.15 5.77
CA TYR A 291 -17.78 -7.11 4.87
C TYR A 291 -18.12 -8.38 5.66
N GLN A 292 -19.30 -8.93 5.39
CA GLN A 292 -19.71 -10.17 6.03
C GLN A 292 -18.83 -11.33 5.55
N ASN A 293 -18.55 -12.27 6.45
CA ASN A 293 -17.89 -13.51 6.06
C ASN A 293 -18.73 -14.24 5.03
N LEU A 294 -18.10 -14.61 3.92
CA LEU A 294 -18.75 -15.40 2.89
C LEU A 294 -18.95 -16.83 3.40
N GLU A 295 -20.19 -17.20 3.64
CA GLU A 295 -20.52 -18.59 3.94
C GLU A 295 -20.61 -19.38 2.63
N ILE A 296 -19.67 -20.28 2.39
CA ILE A 296 -19.74 -21.25 1.31
C ILE A 296 -20.61 -22.41 1.80
N LYS A 297 -21.89 -22.44 1.38
CA LYS A 297 -22.79 -23.56 1.68
C LYS A 297 -22.58 -24.70 0.67
N GLY A 298 -22.06 -25.82 1.16
CA GLY A 298 -21.83 -27.01 0.36
C GLY A 298 -20.68 -26.88 -0.63
N ARG A 299 -20.56 -27.86 -1.52
CA ARG A 299 -19.54 -27.91 -2.57
C ARG A 299 -20.03 -27.14 -3.79
N LYS A 300 -19.26 -26.14 -4.23
CA LYS A 300 -19.44 -25.48 -5.52
C LYS A 300 -18.31 -25.91 -6.46
N GLN A 301 -18.59 -26.11 -7.73
CA GLN A 301 -17.61 -26.48 -8.74
C GLN A 301 -17.72 -25.52 -9.91
N TYR A 302 -16.61 -24.93 -10.28
CA TYR A 302 -16.50 -24.04 -11.43
C TYR A 302 -15.44 -24.57 -12.39
N SER A 303 -15.58 -24.27 -13.67
CA SER A 303 -14.58 -24.58 -14.69
C SER A 303 -14.41 -23.40 -15.64
N ALA A 304 -13.19 -23.13 -16.04
CA ALA A 304 -12.87 -22.14 -17.06
C ALA A 304 -11.71 -22.64 -17.92
N LYS A 305 -11.63 -22.15 -19.14
CA LYS A 305 -10.47 -22.36 -20.00
C LYS A 305 -9.50 -21.20 -19.77
N VAL A 306 -8.56 -21.40 -18.84
CA VAL A 306 -7.53 -20.41 -18.48
C VAL A 306 -6.18 -21.09 -18.61
N GLY A 307 -5.40 -20.69 -19.62
CA GLY A 307 -4.08 -21.24 -19.85
C GLY A 307 -4.02 -22.59 -20.56
N PHE A 308 -2.80 -23.12 -20.73
CA PHE A 308 -2.53 -24.31 -21.54
C PHE A 308 -2.50 -25.62 -20.73
N TYR A 309 -2.35 -25.56 -19.41
CA TYR A 309 -2.23 -26.74 -18.58
C TYR A 309 -3.48 -26.91 -17.69
N PRO A 310 -4.02 -28.14 -17.58
CA PRO A 310 -5.11 -28.39 -16.66
C PRO A 310 -4.64 -28.22 -15.22
N GLN A 311 -5.39 -27.44 -14.44
CA GLN A 311 -5.14 -27.22 -13.02
C GLN A 311 -6.42 -27.42 -12.22
N VAL A 312 -6.27 -27.86 -10.97
CA VAL A 312 -7.35 -27.96 -10.01
C VAL A 312 -6.99 -27.12 -8.80
N ALA A 313 -7.80 -26.14 -8.50
CA ALA A 313 -7.69 -25.37 -7.25
C ALA A 313 -8.83 -25.79 -6.30
N MET A 314 -8.51 -25.99 -5.03
CA MET A 314 -9.48 -26.23 -3.96
C MET A 314 -9.41 -25.08 -2.95
N VAL A 315 -10.54 -24.44 -2.73
CA VAL A 315 -10.68 -23.33 -1.79
C VAL A 315 -11.58 -23.74 -0.64
N PHE A 316 -11.11 -23.54 0.58
CA PHE A 316 -11.83 -23.84 1.80
C PHE A 316 -12.08 -22.56 2.57
N ASN A 317 -13.32 -22.32 2.98
CA ASN A 317 -13.62 -21.25 3.94
C ASN A 317 -13.34 -21.77 5.35
N LEU A 318 -12.27 -21.24 5.96
CA LEU A 318 -11.87 -21.58 7.32
C LEU A 318 -12.27 -20.45 8.27
N SER A 319 -12.94 -20.77 9.38
CA SER A 319 -13.13 -19.80 10.46
C SER A 319 -11.82 -19.58 11.23
N LEU A 320 -11.73 -18.44 11.95
CA LEU A 320 -10.60 -18.15 12.83
C LEU A 320 -10.34 -19.25 13.88
N ILE A 321 -11.37 -19.98 14.30
CA ILE A 321 -11.25 -21.11 15.20
C ILE A 321 -10.38 -22.22 14.58
N HIS A 322 -10.52 -22.47 13.29
CA HIS A 322 -9.70 -23.48 12.60
C HIS A 322 -8.25 -23.05 12.40
N ILE A 323 -7.96 -21.76 12.44
CA ILE A 323 -6.61 -21.21 12.31
C ILE A 323 -5.90 -21.17 13.67
N SER A 324 -6.63 -20.93 14.76
CA SER A 324 -6.09 -20.81 16.12
C SER A 324 -5.86 -22.15 16.83
N GLU A 325 -6.49 -23.23 16.37
CA GLU A 325 -6.21 -24.57 16.85
C GLU A 325 -5.36 -25.33 15.81
N PRO A 326 -4.03 -25.43 16.00
CA PRO A 326 -3.24 -26.35 15.21
C PRO A 326 -3.76 -27.76 15.51
N THR A 327 -4.47 -28.35 14.57
CA THR A 327 -4.85 -29.76 14.63
C THR A 327 -3.60 -30.56 14.94
N ARG A 328 -3.53 -31.14 16.13
CA ARG A 328 -2.60 -32.22 16.44
C ARG A 328 -3.02 -33.40 15.56
N HIS A 329 -2.54 -33.45 14.34
CA HIS A 329 -2.52 -34.68 13.61
C HIS A 329 -1.53 -35.57 14.35
N SER A 330 -2.04 -36.46 15.20
CA SER A 330 -1.31 -37.64 15.61
C SER A 330 -0.83 -38.30 14.31
N LEU A 331 0.50 -38.31 14.14
CA LEU A 331 1.13 -39.22 13.21
C LEU A 331 0.72 -40.63 13.64
N ILE A 332 -0.25 -41.21 12.93
CA ILE A 332 -0.46 -42.65 12.98
C ILE A 332 0.68 -43.24 12.16
N SER A 333 1.59 -43.88 12.87
CA SER A 333 2.66 -44.71 12.33
C SER A 333 2.17 -45.78 11.39
#